data_a4891017e807ac55601addaef8ee01e6
#
_entry.id   a4891017e807ac55601addaef8ee01e6
#
_cell.length_a   1.000
_cell.length_b   1.000
_cell.length_c   1.000
_cell.angle_alpha   90.00
_cell.angle_beta   90.00
_cell.angle_gamma   90.00
#
_symmetry.space_group_name_H-M   'P 1'
#
loop_
_entity.id
_entity.type
_entity.pdbx_description
1 polymer ?
#
loop_
_entity_poly.entity_id
_entity_poly.type
_entity_poly.pdbx_seq_one_letter_code
_entity_poly.pdbx_strand_id
1 'polypeptide(L)'
;MIIINLMIITLLICSVILLSGVKIMFNPKYARVIMSLFIMYTPFSSLIEGYKLGYTGISSIIISSIVFLLIFIWGYRRNKHIYSIHNVKQKDVINIIEGYLEIKNIKYEAREEEIYLPELYKTIFVNGLIETSLDCRDIKDMDFYNELVEKVRVGIKEIKRRYFPIEGMIYLILVGILYWIRTDFLVNFLK
;
A
#
# COMPACT_ATOMS: atom_id res chain seq x y z
N MET A 1 -0.12 13.38 20.76
CA MET A 1 -1.19 14.26 20.20
C MET A 1 -0.93 14.67 18.76
N ILE A 2 0.20 15.30 18.42
CA ILE A 2 0.51 15.78 17.04
C ILE A 2 0.43 14.64 16.01
N ILE A 3 0.98 13.46 16.32
CA ILE A 3 1.00 12.31 15.40
C ILE A 3 -0.40 11.78 15.10
N ILE A 4 -1.25 11.65 16.11
CA ILE A 4 -2.65 11.19 15.91
C ILE A 4 -3.39 12.19 15.01
N ASN A 5 -3.20 13.49 15.22
CA ASN A 5 -3.80 14.51 14.35
C ASN A 5 -3.30 14.40 12.91
N LEU A 6 -2.00 14.19 12.71
CA LEU A 6 -1.42 14.01 11.39
C LEU A 6 -1.97 12.75 10.70
N MET A 7 -2.12 11.64 11.44
CA MET A 7 -2.75 10.42 10.93
C MET A 7 -4.21 10.67 10.53
N ILE A 8 -5.00 11.33 11.37
CA ILE A 8 -6.40 11.67 11.08
C ILE A 8 -6.49 12.51 9.80
N ILE A 9 -5.67 13.55 9.67
CA ILE A 9 -5.67 14.41 8.49
C ILE A 9 -5.28 13.63 7.24
N THR A 10 -4.23 12.79 7.32
CA THR A 10 -3.78 11.98 6.19
C THR A 10 -4.85 10.99 5.73
N LEU A 11 -5.47 10.26 6.68
CA LEU A 11 -6.55 9.32 6.37
C LEU A 11 -7.79 10.01 5.82
N LEU A 12 -8.12 11.21 6.32
CA LEU A 12 -9.23 12.01 5.81
C LEU A 12 -9.00 12.42 4.35
N ILE A 13 -7.79 12.91 4.03
CA ILE A 13 -7.42 13.28 2.65
C ILE A 13 -7.50 12.04 1.74
N CYS A 14 -6.93 10.91 2.15
CA CYS A 14 -7.01 9.65 1.40
C CYS A 14 -8.47 9.21 1.20
N SER A 15 -9.30 9.27 2.25
CA SER A 15 -10.72 8.95 2.17
C SER A 15 -11.44 9.81 1.14
N VAL A 16 -11.27 11.13 1.18
CA VAL A 16 -11.91 12.06 0.23
C VAL A 16 -11.50 11.75 -1.21
N ILE A 17 -10.20 11.50 -1.45
CA ILE A 17 -9.70 11.15 -2.78
C ILE A 17 -10.32 9.83 -3.27
N LEU A 18 -10.38 8.81 -2.43
CA LEU A 18 -10.93 7.51 -2.80
C LEU A 18 -12.46 7.57 -2.99
N LEU A 19 -13.18 8.33 -2.15
CA LEU A 19 -14.63 8.54 -2.27
C LEU A 19 -15.00 9.32 -3.54
N SER A 20 -14.10 10.16 -4.06
CA SER A 20 -14.32 10.84 -5.34
C SER A 20 -14.42 9.88 -6.53
N GLY A 21 -14.04 8.61 -6.36
CA GLY A 21 -14.06 7.58 -7.41
C GLY A 21 -12.93 7.73 -8.45
N VAL A 22 -11.94 8.56 -8.17
CA VAL A 22 -10.74 8.70 -9.01
C VAL A 22 -9.98 7.37 -9.03
N LYS A 23 -9.64 6.89 -10.22
CA LYS A 23 -8.87 5.67 -10.41
C LYS A 23 -7.39 5.99 -10.34
N ILE A 24 -6.72 5.39 -9.38
CA ILE A 24 -5.33 5.69 -9.07
C ILE A 24 -4.55 4.38 -9.04
N MET A 25 -3.39 4.39 -9.70
CA MET A 25 -2.38 3.35 -9.60
C MET A 25 -1.10 3.97 -9.07
N PHE A 26 -0.64 3.50 -7.93
CA PHE A 26 0.63 3.93 -7.37
C PHE A 26 1.41 2.76 -6.75
N ASN A 27 2.71 2.96 -6.60
CA ASN A 27 3.52 1.98 -5.89
C ASN A 27 3.41 2.24 -4.38
N PRO A 28 2.86 1.30 -3.58
CA PRO A 28 2.60 1.49 -2.16
C PRO A 28 3.88 1.59 -1.31
N LYS A 29 5.07 1.44 -1.91
CA LYS A 29 6.35 1.50 -1.17
C LYS A 29 6.48 2.76 -0.31
N TYR A 30 6.07 3.93 -0.83
CA TYR A 30 6.15 5.20 -0.11
C TYR A 30 5.14 5.28 1.05
N ALA A 31 3.90 4.85 0.81
CA ALA A 31 2.88 4.79 1.84
C ALA A 31 3.29 3.84 2.98
N ARG A 32 3.85 2.68 2.65
CA ARG A 32 4.37 1.72 3.64
C ARG A 32 5.56 2.27 4.43
N VAL A 33 6.44 3.03 3.79
CA VAL A 33 7.54 3.75 4.46
C VAL A 33 6.97 4.69 5.52
N ILE A 34 6.04 5.54 5.13
CA ILE A 34 5.41 6.50 6.04
C ILE A 34 4.71 5.77 7.20
N MET A 35 3.91 4.74 6.89
CA MET A 35 3.21 3.94 7.91
C MET A 35 4.17 3.23 8.86
N SER A 36 5.29 2.69 8.35
CA SER A 36 6.28 2.05 9.22
C SER A 36 6.95 3.05 10.16
N LEU A 37 7.20 4.28 9.74
CA LEU A 37 7.70 5.34 10.62
C LEU A 37 6.69 5.68 11.74
N PHE A 38 5.38 5.72 11.44
CA PHE A 38 4.35 5.93 12.46
C PHE A 38 4.28 4.76 13.45
N ILE A 39 4.28 3.52 12.96
CA ILE A 39 4.22 2.32 13.81
C ILE A 39 5.43 2.26 14.75
N MET A 40 6.61 2.64 14.25
CA MET A 40 7.85 2.58 15.01
C MET A 40 8.03 3.73 16.01
N TYR A 41 7.29 4.81 15.84
CA TYR A 41 7.40 5.96 16.74
C TYR A 41 7.11 5.57 18.20
N THR A 42 6.07 4.80 18.47
CA THR A 42 5.67 4.42 19.84
C THR A 42 6.73 3.56 20.54
N PRO A 43 7.20 2.44 19.99
CA PRO A 43 8.24 1.65 20.64
C PRO A 43 9.57 2.43 20.76
N PHE A 44 9.90 3.29 19.79
CA PHE A 44 11.11 4.12 19.87
C PHE A 44 11.04 5.18 20.97
N SER A 45 9.89 5.86 21.10
CA SER A 45 9.70 6.83 22.19
C SER A 45 9.78 6.16 23.57
N SER A 46 9.19 4.97 23.73
CA SER A 46 9.27 4.20 24.97
C SER A 46 10.69 3.76 25.29
N LEU A 47 11.51 3.38 24.30
CA LEU A 47 12.93 3.06 24.51
C LEU A 47 13.75 4.27 24.94
N ILE A 48 13.48 5.44 24.35
CA ILE A 48 14.15 6.69 24.73
C ILE A 48 13.77 7.11 26.17
N GLU A 49 12.50 7.00 26.52
CA GLU A 49 12.04 7.27 27.89
C GLU A 49 12.63 6.29 28.90
N GLY A 50 12.63 4.99 28.58
CA GLY A 50 13.27 3.97 29.39
C GLY A 50 14.77 4.21 29.61
N TYR A 51 15.47 4.73 28.60
CA TYR A 51 16.86 5.13 28.70
C TYR A 51 17.04 6.35 29.66
N LYS A 52 16.19 7.36 29.50
CA LYS A 52 16.21 8.55 30.38
C LYS A 52 15.95 8.19 31.85
N LEU A 53 15.13 7.18 32.10
CA LEU A 53 14.80 6.68 33.44
C LEU A 53 15.80 5.64 33.96
N GLY A 54 16.82 5.27 33.18
CA GLY A 54 17.84 4.29 33.56
C GLY A 54 17.39 2.82 33.45
N TYR A 55 16.21 2.54 32.87
CA TYR A 55 15.72 1.16 32.74
C TYR A 55 16.27 0.44 31.50
N THR A 56 16.75 1.17 30.52
CA THR A 56 17.30 0.59 29.27
C THR A 56 18.68 1.18 28.98
N GLY A 57 19.60 0.33 28.50
CA GLY A 57 20.93 0.77 28.07
C GLY A 57 20.90 1.35 26.64
N ILE A 58 21.90 2.18 26.31
CA ILE A 58 22.07 2.72 24.97
C ILE A 58 22.20 1.62 23.88
N SER A 59 22.77 0.46 24.27
CA SER A 59 22.86 -0.72 23.41
C SER A 59 21.51 -1.21 22.89
N SER A 60 20.47 -1.16 23.73
CA SER A 60 19.10 -1.55 23.33
C SER A 60 18.54 -0.63 22.26
N ILE A 61 18.81 0.68 22.34
CA ILE A 61 18.39 1.66 21.33
C ILE A 61 19.11 1.39 20.01
N ILE A 62 20.42 1.16 20.05
CA ILE A 62 21.25 0.89 18.87
C ILE A 62 20.79 -0.40 18.18
N ILE A 63 20.64 -1.50 18.93
CA ILE A 63 20.19 -2.78 18.38
C ILE A 63 18.80 -2.65 17.75
N SER A 64 17.85 -2.03 18.43
CA SER A 64 16.50 -1.82 17.91
C SER A 64 16.51 -0.96 16.63
N SER A 65 17.38 0.07 16.56
CA SER A 65 17.54 0.90 15.37
C SER A 65 18.08 0.10 14.18
N ILE A 66 19.06 -0.77 14.40
CA ILE A 66 19.64 -1.63 13.36
C ILE A 66 18.59 -2.63 12.86
N VAL A 67 17.90 -3.33 13.76
CA VAL A 67 16.85 -4.29 13.41
C VAL A 67 15.74 -3.61 12.59
N PHE A 68 15.31 -2.43 13.03
CA PHE A 68 14.31 -1.66 12.30
C PHE A 68 14.78 -1.28 10.90
N LEU A 69 16.02 -0.78 10.77
CA LEU A 69 16.59 -0.41 9.47
C LEU A 69 16.64 -1.62 8.51
N LEU A 70 17.02 -2.80 9.02
CA LEU A 70 17.05 -4.03 8.24
C LEU A 70 15.66 -4.45 7.75
N ILE A 71 14.65 -4.44 8.64
CA ILE A 71 13.25 -4.74 8.28
C ILE A 71 12.74 -3.74 7.24
N PHE A 72 13.07 -2.46 7.42
CA PHE A 72 12.67 -1.40 6.50
C PHE A 72 13.27 -1.59 5.10
N ILE A 73 14.59 -1.84 5.01
CA ILE A 73 15.27 -2.07 3.73
C ILE A 73 14.71 -3.31 3.02
N TRP A 74 14.49 -4.40 3.80
CA TRP A 74 13.92 -5.63 3.26
C TRP A 74 12.50 -5.42 2.73
N GLY A 75 11.64 -4.76 3.48
CA GLY A 75 10.27 -4.44 3.07
C GLY A 75 10.22 -3.52 1.84
N TYR A 76 11.11 -2.51 1.79
CA TYR A 76 11.23 -1.61 0.66
C TYR A 76 11.62 -2.34 -0.64
N ARG A 77 12.64 -3.22 -0.56
CA ARG A 77 13.11 -4.00 -1.72
C ARG A 77 12.07 -4.99 -2.21
N ARG A 78 11.40 -5.69 -1.29
CA ARG A 78 10.40 -6.71 -1.62
C ARG A 78 9.19 -6.14 -2.36
N ASN A 79 8.80 -4.91 -2.07
CA ASN A 79 7.58 -4.30 -2.57
C ASN A 79 7.79 -3.36 -3.77
N LYS A 80 8.98 -3.32 -4.35
CA LYS A 80 9.34 -2.35 -5.41
C LYS A 80 8.47 -2.48 -6.68
N HIS A 81 8.01 -3.68 -7.01
CA HIS A 81 7.28 -3.99 -8.24
C HIS A 81 5.84 -4.44 -7.98
N ILE A 82 5.28 -4.03 -6.84
CA ILE A 82 3.87 -4.22 -6.49
C ILE A 82 3.20 -2.85 -6.62
N TYR A 83 2.01 -2.83 -7.22
CA TYR A 83 1.21 -1.62 -7.41
C TYR A 83 -0.15 -1.80 -6.76
N SER A 84 -0.62 -0.79 -6.05
CA SER A 84 -1.99 -0.69 -5.55
C SER A 84 -2.82 0.12 -6.54
N ILE A 85 -3.98 -0.43 -6.90
CA ILE A 85 -4.92 0.15 -7.86
C ILE A 85 -6.24 0.34 -7.14
N HIS A 86 -6.69 1.58 -7.05
CA HIS A 86 -7.90 1.95 -6.34
C HIS A 86 -9.05 2.28 -7.27
N ASN A 87 -10.27 1.99 -6.84
CA ASN A 87 -11.52 2.24 -7.57
C ASN A 87 -11.59 1.50 -8.92
N VAL A 88 -10.91 0.35 -9.04
CA VAL A 88 -10.91 -0.52 -10.21
C VAL A 88 -11.07 -1.96 -9.75
N LYS A 89 -11.86 -2.76 -10.46
CA LYS A 89 -11.98 -4.19 -10.17
C LYS A 89 -10.83 -4.97 -10.75
N GLN A 90 -10.44 -6.04 -10.07
CA GLN A 90 -9.45 -7.02 -10.49
C GLN A 90 -9.66 -7.46 -11.95
N LYS A 91 -10.89 -7.84 -12.31
CA LYS A 91 -11.24 -8.29 -13.67
C LYS A 91 -10.92 -7.25 -14.75
N ASP A 92 -11.11 -5.96 -14.47
CA ASP A 92 -10.81 -4.92 -15.45
C ASP A 92 -9.30 -4.77 -15.66
N VAL A 93 -8.50 -4.95 -14.58
CA VAL A 93 -7.04 -4.94 -14.67
C VAL A 93 -6.54 -6.15 -15.47
N ILE A 94 -7.10 -7.33 -15.21
CA ILE A 94 -6.79 -8.56 -15.97
C ILE A 94 -7.09 -8.32 -17.45
N ASN A 95 -8.26 -7.83 -17.81
CA ASN A 95 -8.63 -7.58 -19.21
C ASN A 95 -7.66 -6.61 -19.92
N ILE A 96 -7.15 -5.58 -19.21
CA ILE A 96 -6.16 -4.65 -19.77
C ILE A 96 -4.84 -5.36 -20.05
N ILE A 97 -4.41 -6.24 -19.10
CA ILE A 97 -3.15 -6.99 -19.25
C ILE A 97 -3.28 -7.99 -20.39
N GLU A 98 -4.39 -8.75 -20.47
CA GLU A 98 -4.67 -9.69 -21.57
C GLU A 98 -4.62 -9.01 -22.93
N GLY A 99 -5.35 -7.89 -23.09
CA GLY A 99 -5.34 -7.13 -24.34
C GLY A 99 -3.95 -6.59 -24.72
N TYR A 100 -3.10 -6.27 -23.73
CA TYR A 100 -1.71 -5.90 -23.98
C TYR A 100 -0.86 -7.10 -24.45
N LEU A 101 -0.99 -8.26 -23.79
CA LEU A 101 -0.25 -9.47 -24.14
C LEU A 101 -0.64 -9.98 -25.54
N GLU A 102 -1.93 -9.90 -25.91
CA GLU A 102 -2.43 -10.23 -27.25
C GLU A 102 -1.79 -9.33 -28.32
N ILE A 103 -1.75 -8.02 -28.10
CA ILE A 103 -1.11 -7.07 -29.03
C ILE A 103 0.39 -7.40 -29.23
N LYS A 104 1.04 -7.87 -28.19
CA LYS A 104 2.46 -8.25 -28.22
C LYS A 104 2.70 -9.68 -28.73
N ASN A 105 1.64 -10.44 -29.01
CA ASN A 105 1.70 -11.87 -29.36
C ASN A 105 2.42 -12.72 -28.30
N ILE A 106 2.27 -12.37 -27.02
CA ILE A 106 2.81 -13.13 -25.89
C ILE A 106 1.73 -14.13 -25.45
N LYS A 107 2.05 -15.43 -25.45
CA LYS A 107 1.12 -16.46 -24.98
C LYS A 107 0.92 -16.37 -23.48
N TYR A 108 -0.31 -16.49 -23.03
CA TYR A 108 -0.69 -16.44 -21.64
C TYR A 108 -1.83 -17.42 -21.31
N GLU A 109 -1.92 -17.78 -20.04
CA GLU A 109 -3.04 -18.52 -19.46
C GLU A 109 -3.60 -17.68 -18.32
N ALA A 110 -4.81 -17.16 -18.49
CA ALA A 110 -5.48 -16.39 -17.45
C ALA A 110 -6.21 -17.30 -16.48
N ARG A 111 -6.00 -17.06 -15.18
CA ARG A 111 -6.72 -17.65 -14.06
C ARG A 111 -7.34 -16.52 -13.23
N GLU A 112 -8.14 -16.86 -12.22
CA GLU A 112 -8.90 -15.85 -11.48
C GLU A 112 -8.03 -14.73 -10.86
N GLU A 113 -6.84 -15.07 -10.37
CA GLU A 113 -5.95 -14.12 -9.66
C GLU A 113 -4.56 -14.01 -10.28
N GLU A 114 -4.29 -14.74 -11.37
CA GLU A 114 -2.97 -14.77 -11.97
C GLU A 114 -3.04 -14.90 -13.50
N ILE A 115 -2.03 -14.34 -14.16
CA ILE A 115 -1.79 -14.51 -15.58
C ILE A 115 -0.44 -15.20 -15.72
N TYR A 116 -0.46 -16.45 -16.12
CA TYR A 116 0.74 -17.25 -16.34
C TYR A 116 1.25 -17.09 -17.77
N LEU A 117 2.56 -16.91 -17.93
CA LEU A 117 3.25 -16.75 -19.20
C LEU A 117 4.06 -18.04 -19.47
N PRO A 118 3.52 -19.03 -20.20
CA PRO A 118 4.13 -20.37 -20.28
C PRO A 118 5.49 -20.35 -20.96
N GLU A 119 5.70 -19.52 -21.99
CA GLU A 119 6.99 -19.44 -22.71
C GLU A 119 8.10 -18.82 -21.87
N LEU A 120 7.75 -18.04 -20.85
CA LEU A 120 8.70 -17.33 -19.99
C LEU A 120 8.82 -17.95 -18.59
N TYR A 121 7.94 -18.91 -18.26
CA TYR A 121 7.82 -19.48 -16.89
C TYR A 121 7.64 -18.39 -15.82
N LYS A 122 6.80 -17.38 -16.10
CA LYS A 122 6.58 -16.20 -15.27
C LYS A 122 5.10 -16.01 -14.97
N THR A 123 4.80 -15.37 -13.85
CA THR A 123 3.41 -15.12 -13.43
C THR A 123 3.24 -13.66 -13.04
N ILE A 124 2.11 -13.08 -13.44
CA ILE A 124 1.63 -11.77 -13.00
C ILE A 124 0.46 -12.03 -12.07
N PHE A 125 0.53 -11.57 -10.82
CA PHE A 125 -0.58 -11.72 -9.89
C PHE A 125 -1.41 -10.45 -9.83
N VAL A 126 -2.74 -10.62 -9.88
CA VAL A 126 -3.71 -9.55 -9.76
C VAL A 126 -4.69 -9.96 -8.67
N ASN A 127 -4.52 -9.42 -7.47
CA ASN A 127 -5.37 -9.70 -6.32
C ASN A 127 -6.34 -8.55 -6.07
N GLY A 128 -7.60 -8.84 -5.72
CA GLY A 128 -8.61 -7.82 -5.56
C GLY A 128 -9.68 -8.14 -4.52
N LEU A 129 -9.34 -7.99 -3.21
CA LEU A 129 -10.34 -8.07 -2.14
C LEU A 129 -10.99 -6.71 -1.87
N ILE A 130 -10.23 -5.78 -1.32
CA ILE A 130 -10.66 -4.41 -1.00
C ILE A 130 -10.06 -3.44 -2.02
N GLU A 131 -8.76 -3.50 -2.20
CA GLU A 131 -8.01 -2.84 -3.28
C GLU A 131 -7.55 -3.87 -4.30
N THR A 132 -7.34 -3.46 -5.54
CA THR A 132 -6.71 -4.31 -6.54
C THR A 132 -5.19 -4.14 -6.47
N SER A 133 -4.48 -5.23 -6.23
CA SER A 133 -3.02 -5.27 -6.18
C SER A 133 -2.49 -5.96 -7.43
N LEU A 134 -1.58 -5.29 -8.14
CA LEU A 134 -0.85 -5.83 -9.28
C LEU A 134 0.58 -6.13 -8.87
N ASP A 135 0.96 -7.40 -8.87
CA ASP A 135 2.31 -7.86 -8.55
C ASP A 135 3.05 -8.30 -9.81
N CYS A 136 4.03 -7.50 -10.19
CA CYS A 136 4.86 -7.71 -11.37
C CYS A 136 6.30 -8.13 -11.02
N ARG A 137 6.56 -8.62 -9.80
CA ARG A 137 7.94 -8.96 -9.36
C ARG A 137 8.59 -10.00 -10.23
N ASP A 138 7.81 -10.94 -10.73
CA ASP A 138 8.32 -12.07 -11.52
C ASP A 138 8.76 -11.63 -12.92
N ILE A 139 8.12 -10.62 -13.47
CA ILE A 139 8.39 -10.09 -14.82
C ILE A 139 9.23 -8.81 -14.84
N LYS A 140 9.75 -8.37 -13.69
CA LYS A 140 10.46 -7.09 -13.53
C LYS A 140 11.68 -6.91 -14.46
N ASP A 141 12.30 -8.03 -14.86
CA ASP A 141 13.50 -8.07 -15.71
C ASP A 141 13.15 -8.27 -17.21
N MET A 142 11.86 -8.29 -17.57
CA MET A 142 11.39 -8.43 -18.95
C MET A 142 11.36 -7.07 -19.66
N ASP A 143 11.71 -7.04 -20.94
CA ASP A 143 11.76 -5.81 -21.74
C ASP A 143 10.41 -5.10 -21.82
N PHE A 144 9.31 -5.86 -21.81
CA PHE A 144 7.95 -5.32 -21.87
C PHE A 144 7.39 -4.83 -20.52
N TYR A 145 8.10 -5.05 -19.40
CA TYR A 145 7.61 -4.72 -18.06
C TYR A 145 7.16 -3.26 -17.92
N ASN A 146 8.01 -2.31 -18.32
CA ASN A 146 7.71 -0.88 -18.17
C ASN A 146 6.51 -0.46 -19.02
N GLU A 147 6.41 -1.01 -20.23
CA GLU A 147 5.34 -0.74 -21.16
C GLU A 147 4.00 -1.32 -20.64
N LEU A 148 4.01 -2.55 -20.10
CA LEU A 148 2.86 -3.17 -19.46
C LEU A 148 2.34 -2.31 -18.30
N VAL A 149 3.22 -1.91 -17.38
CA VAL A 149 2.85 -1.10 -16.21
C VAL A 149 2.24 0.24 -16.66
N GLU A 150 2.80 0.88 -17.68
CA GLU A 150 2.24 2.13 -18.21
C GLU A 150 0.91 1.90 -18.92
N LYS A 151 0.77 0.81 -19.68
CA LYS A 151 -0.48 0.43 -20.33
C LYS A 151 -1.61 0.21 -19.32
N VAL A 152 -1.33 -0.47 -18.21
CA VAL A 152 -2.29 -0.63 -17.11
C VAL A 152 -2.64 0.74 -16.51
N ARG A 153 -1.64 1.60 -16.25
CA ARG A 153 -1.85 2.93 -15.68
C ARG A 153 -2.74 3.82 -16.56
N VAL A 154 -2.59 3.75 -17.86
CA VAL A 154 -3.42 4.49 -18.81
C VAL A 154 -4.80 3.83 -18.92
N GLY A 155 -4.85 2.52 -19.12
CA GLY A 155 -6.08 1.77 -19.32
C GLY A 155 -7.06 1.89 -18.15
N ILE A 156 -6.59 1.90 -16.90
CA ILE A 156 -7.49 2.09 -15.75
C ILE A 156 -8.21 3.44 -15.78
N LYS A 157 -7.60 4.50 -16.33
CA LYS A 157 -8.22 5.82 -16.43
C LYS A 157 -9.31 5.87 -17.52
N GLU A 158 -9.20 5.02 -18.54
CA GLU A 158 -10.16 4.92 -19.63
C GLU A 158 -11.45 4.18 -19.24
N ILE A 159 -11.43 3.41 -18.14
CA ILE A 159 -12.60 2.70 -17.64
C ILE A 159 -13.67 3.71 -17.21
N LYS A 160 -14.78 3.79 -17.92
CA LYS A 160 -15.88 4.73 -17.61
C LYS A 160 -16.69 4.33 -16.38
N ARG A 161 -16.73 3.03 -16.05
CA ARG A 161 -17.53 2.51 -14.94
C ARG A 161 -17.01 3.00 -13.61
N ARG A 162 -17.89 3.51 -12.75
CA ARG A 162 -17.61 3.85 -11.37
C ARG A 162 -17.94 2.66 -10.47
N TYR A 163 -17.04 2.33 -9.59
CA TYR A 163 -17.26 1.32 -8.56
C TYR A 163 -17.53 1.99 -7.22
N PHE A 164 -18.24 1.27 -6.35
CA PHE A 164 -18.50 1.76 -5.00
C PHE A 164 -17.16 1.83 -4.24
N PRO A 165 -16.80 3.00 -3.67
CA PRO A 165 -15.49 3.23 -3.08
C PRO A 165 -15.39 2.69 -1.64
N ILE A 166 -15.41 1.35 -1.49
CA ILE A 166 -15.37 0.67 -0.19
C ILE A 166 -14.16 1.11 0.64
N GLU A 167 -13.00 1.24 0.01
CA GLU A 167 -11.76 1.65 0.66
C GLU A 167 -11.87 3.04 1.29
N GLY A 168 -12.45 4.00 0.56
CA GLY A 168 -12.67 5.34 1.06
C GLY A 168 -13.58 5.35 2.30
N MET A 169 -14.59 4.48 2.32
CA MET A 169 -15.47 4.29 3.49
C MET A 169 -14.71 3.70 4.69
N ILE A 170 -13.85 2.70 4.46
CA ILE A 170 -13.03 2.09 5.51
C ILE A 170 -12.11 3.16 6.14
N TYR A 171 -11.45 3.99 5.33
CA TYR A 171 -10.61 5.06 5.86
C TYR A 171 -11.43 6.10 6.63
N LEU A 172 -12.64 6.42 6.21
CA LEU A 172 -13.52 7.33 6.94
C LEU A 172 -13.92 6.76 8.32
N ILE A 173 -14.21 5.47 8.39
CA ILE A 173 -14.50 4.78 9.65
C ILE A 173 -13.26 4.81 10.56
N LEU A 174 -12.07 4.54 10.03
CA LEU A 174 -10.82 4.62 10.80
C LEU A 174 -10.56 6.04 11.34
N VAL A 175 -10.86 7.08 10.55
CA VAL A 175 -10.80 8.48 11.01
C VAL A 175 -11.72 8.69 12.20
N GLY A 176 -12.96 8.19 12.14
CA GLY A 176 -13.93 8.29 13.25
C GLY A 176 -13.42 7.60 14.52
N ILE A 177 -12.86 6.38 14.39
CA ILE A 177 -12.30 5.63 15.51
C ILE A 177 -11.10 6.38 16.13
N LEU A 178 -10.18 6.87 15.32
CA LEU A 178 -9.00 7.62 15.80
C LEU A 178 -9.41 8.94 16.48
N TYR A 179 -10.43 9.61 15.94
CA TYR A 179 -10.97 10.82 16.53
C TYR A 179 -11.62 10.53 17.89
N TRP A 180 -12.38 9.45 18.02
CA TRP A 180 -12.99 9.01 19.27
C TRP A 180 -11.93 8.64 20.32
N ILE A 181 -10.93 7.84 19.97
CA ILE A 181 -9.80 7.51 20.87
C ILE A 181 -9.10 8.78 21.35
N ARG A 182 -8.90 9.75 20.47
CA ARG A 182 -8.28 11.03 20.81
C ARG A 182 -9.10 11.82 21.83
N THR A 183 -10.42 11.89 21.66
CA THR A 183 -11.30 12.64 22.54
C THR A 183 -11.42 11.97 23.92
N ASP A 184 -11.56 10.65 23.98
CA ASP A 184 -11.57 9.87 25.23
C ASP A 184 -10.25 10.01 25.99
N PHE A 185 -9.12 9.92 25.31
CA PHE A 185 -7.80 10.11 25.92
C PHE A 185 -7.67 11.51 26.55
N LEU A 186 -8.14 12.55 25.85
CA LEU A 186 -8.13 13.93 26.38
C LEU A 186 -9.02 14.10 27.61
N VAL A 187 -10.24 13.54 27.58
CA VAL A 187 -11.19 13.65 28.68
C VAL A 187 -10.66 12.94 29.93
N ASN A 188 -10.02 11.77 29.77
CA ASN A 188 -9.47 11.01 30.89
C ASN A 188 -8.12 11.58 31.41
N PHE A 189 -7.40 12.33 30.58
CA PHE A 189 -6.13 12.97 31.01
C PHE A 189 -6.34 14.32 31.71
N LEU A 190 -7.49 14.96 31.49
CA LEU A 190 -7.85 16.26 32.09
C LEU A 190 -8.68 16.11 33.37
N LYS A 191 -9.05 14.89 33.77
CA LYS A 191 -9.63 14.56 35.07
C LYS A 191 -8.55 14.08 36.04
#